data_f75846932d4fad9d11fe99f3b9667053
#
_entry.id   f75846932d4fad9d11fe99f3b9667053
#
_cell.length_a   1.000
_cell.length_b   1.000
_cell.length_c   1.000
_cell.angle_alpha   90.00
_cell.angle_beta   90.00
_cell.angle_gamma   90.00
#
_symmetry.space_group_name_H-M   'P 1'
#
loop_
_entity.id
_entity.type
_entity.pdbx_description
1 polymer ?
#
loop_
_entity_poly.entity_id
_entity_poly.type
_entity_poly.pdbx_seq_one_letter_code
_entity_poly.pdbx_strand_id
1 'polypeptide(L)'
;MAPRATEVDPLLAVHRRRVDRAMKEVQSRNEQLRRALSDRSQAHALWLEVRAGIERERCDQSRAIAERKGRRVSGSELVTAAGRIDWWHRRVEERSKLLEAADTALAEAQAASAAARRVYLDTYARHQAVQKLADERRCASVQARARLEERATDDLIASRAAGGR
;
A
#
# COMPACT_ATOMS: atom_id res chain seq x y z
N MET A 1 -8.07 37.27 -26.20
CA MET A 1 -6.71 37.16 -25.64
C MET A 1 -6.46 35.67 -25.29
N ALA A 2 -5.62 34.97 -26.04
CA ALA A 2 -5.25 33.61 -25.68
C ALA A 2 -4.28 33.64 -24.47
N PRO A 3 -4.51 32.89 -23.39
CA PRO A 3 -3.59 32.86 -22.27
C PRO A 3 -2.23 32.33 -22.73
N ARG A 4 -1.19 33.03 -22.36
CA ARG A 4 0.19 32.74 -22.72
C ARG A 4 0.57 31.29 -22.35
N ALA A 5 1.29 30.60 -23.23
CA ALA A 5 1.81 29.25 -23.03
C ALA A 5 2.60 29.07 -21.70
N THR A 6 3.07 30.18 -21.12
CA THR A 6 3.83 30.27 -19.88
C THR A 6 3.03 29.96 -18.61
N GLU A 7 1.69 29.95 -18.63
CA GLU A 7 0.86 29.72 -17.42
C GLU A 7 0.54 28.24 -17.16
N VAL A 8 0.67 27.38 -18.17
CA VAL A 8 0.32 25.96 -18.05
C VAL A 8 1.48 25.14 -17.48
N ASP A 9 2.72 25.53 -17.77
CA ASP A 9 3.92 24.82 -17.30
C ASP A 9 4.06 24.81 -15.77
N PRO A 10 3.79 25.91 -15.03
CA PRO A 10 3.78 25.89 -13.56
C PRO A 10 2.71 24.95 -12.98
N LEU A 11 1.52 24.92 -13.60
CA LEU A 11 0.43 24.02 -13.19
C LEU A 11 0.81 22.56 -13.36
N LEU A 12 1.41 22.19 -14.48
CA LEU A 12 1.92 20.85 -14.73
C LEU A 12 2.98 20.45 -13.69
N ALA A 13 3.90 21.36 -13.37
CA ALA A 13 4.92 21.11 -12.35
C ALA A 13 4.29 20.86 -10.97
N VAL A 14 3.25 21.59 -10.58
CA VAL A 14 2.52 21.38 -9.33
C VAL A 14 1.82 20.02 -9.33
N HIS A 15 1.13 19.67 -10.42
CA HIS A 15 0.46 18.37 -10.53
C HIS A 15 1.46 17.21 -10.50
N ARG A 16 2.60 17.31 -11.19
CA ARG A 16 3.66 16.33 -11.16
C ARG A 16 4.18 16.11 -9.73
N ARG A 17 4.47 17.18 -8.98
CA ARG A 17 4.89 17.07 -7.58
C ARG A 17 3.83 16.41 -6.69
N ARG A 18 2.54 16.61 -6.97
CA ARG A 18 1.45 15.93 -6.25
C ARG A 18 1.44 14.43 -6.54
N VAL A 19 1.60 14.04 -7.79
CA VAL A 19 1.72 12.62 -8.19
C VAL A 19 2.93 11.97 -7.51
N ASP A 20 4.10 12.63 -7.54
CA ASP A 20 5.32 12.10 -6.90
C ASP A 20 5.13 11.92 -5.38
N ARG A 21 4.45 12.85 -4.70
CA ARG A 21 4.12 12.71 -3.27
C ARG A 21 3.17 11.56 -3.01
N ALA A 22 2.10 11.46 -3.80
CA ALA A 22 1.13 10.37 -3.66
C ALA A 22 1.77 9.00 -3.94
N MET A 23 2.69 8.91 -4.90
CA MET A 23 3.45 7.69 -5.19
C MET A 23 4.37 7.28 -4.02
N LYS A 24 5.07 8.24 -3.41
CA LYS A 24 5.89 7.99 -2.22
C LYS A 24 5.03 7.49 -1.04
N GLU A 25 3.83 8.06 -0.86
CA GLU A 25 2.90 7.60 0.16
C GLU A 25 2.45 6.16 -0.09
N VAL A 26 2.13 5.79 -1.34
CA VAL A 26 1.80 4.39 -1.69
C VAL A 26 2.98 3.45 -1.39
N GLN A 27 4.20 3.85 -1.70
CA GLN A 27 5.39 3.06 -1.39
C GLN A 27 5.54 2.85 0.11
N SER A 28 5.44 3.91 0.90
CA SER A 28 5.51 3.86 2.36
C SER A 28 4.43 2.95 2.96
N ARG A 29 3.16 3.08 2.49
CA ARG A 29 2.05 2.22 2.96
C ARG A 29 2.21 0.76 2.56
N ASN A 30 2.77 0.50 1.39
CA ASN A 30 3.08 -0.87 0.97
C ASN A 30 4.19 -1.50 1.83
N GLU A 31 5.18 -0.72 2.25
CA GLU A 31 6.20 -1.20 3.20
C GLU A 31 5.61 -1.52 4.57
N GLN A 32 4.73 -0.64 5.08
CA GLN A 32 3.99 -0.88 6.32
C GLN A 32 3.14 -2.16 6.23
N LEU A 33 2.44 -2.35 5.11
CA LEU A 33 1.66 -3.57 4.87
C LEU A 33 2.54 -4.83 4.86
N ARG A 34 3.71 -4.78 4.22
CA ARG A 34 4.66 -5.92 4.23
C ARG A 34 5.14 -6.25 5.64
N ARG A 35 5.42 -5.23 6.46
CA ARG A 35 5.80 -5.42 7.87
C ARG A 35 4.65 -6.06 8.66
N ALA A 36 3.45 -5.53 8.56
CA ALA A 36 2.27 -6.10 9.24
C ALA A 36 1.99 -7.56 8.82
N LEU A 37 2.19 -7.92 7.54
CA LEU A 37 2.10 -9.32 7.08
C LEU A 37 3.17 -10.21 7.73
N SER A 38 4.40 -9.73 7.83
CA SER A 38 5.49 -10.44 8.50
C SER A 38 5.20 -10.64 9.98
N ASP A 39 4.78 -9.59 10.67
CA ASP A 39 4.47 -9.62 12.11
C ASP A 39 3.32 -10.59 12.42
N ARG A 40 2.27 -10.54 11.60
CA ARG A 40 1.15 -11.50 11.68
C ARG A 40 1.60 -12.94 11.46
N SER A 41 2.46 -13.17 10.48
CA SER A 41 3.01 -14.50 10.20
C SER A 41 3.84 -15.04 11.38
N GLN A 42 4.66 -14.19 11.99
CA GLN A 42 5.45 -14.54 13.17
C GLN A 42 4.55 -14.82 14.38
N ALA A 43 3.55 -13.95 14.64
CA ALA A 43 2.59 -14.16 15.73
C ALA A 43 1.82 -15.47 15.57
N HIS A 44 1.40 -15.81 14.34
CA HIS A 44 0.72 -17.06 14.04
C HIS A 44 1.63 -18.27 14.24
N ALA A 45 2.89 -18.21 13.81
CA ALA A 45 3.86 -19.28 14.02
C ALA A 45 4.10 -19.56 15.52
N LEU A 46 4.27 -18.50 16.32
CA LEU A 46 4.41 -18.61 17.77
C LEU A 46 3.17 -19.16 18.46
N TRP A 47 1.98 -18.79 17.98
CA TRP A 47 0.71 -19.36 18.48
C TRP A 47 0.61 -20.86 18.19
N LEU A 48 0.94 -21.28 16.96
CA LEU A 48 0.98 -22.70 16.58
C LEU A 48 1.98 -23.51 17.42
N GLU A 49 3.16 -22.95 17.68
CA GLU A 49 4.20 -23.59 18.49
C GLU A 49 3.70 -23.88 19.93
N VAL A 50 3.09 -22.88 20.56
CA VAL A 50 2.53 -23.02 21.91
C VAL A 50 1.38 -24.02 21.92
N ARG A 51 0.50 -24.00 20.91
CA ARG A 51 -0.57 -24.97 20.77
C ARG A 51 -0.06 -26.39 20.60
N ALA A 52 0.96 -26.59 19.79
CA ALA A 52 1.63 -27.90 19.66
C ALA A 52 2.31 -28.33 20.96
N GLY A 53 2.75 -27.39 21.79
CA GLY A 53 3.29 -27.66 23.13
C GLY A 53 2.25 -28.29 24.07
N ILE A 54 1.02 -27.79 24.07
CA ILE A 54 -0.11 -28.38 24.84
C ILE A 54 -0.34 -29.84 24.41
N GLU A 55 -0.42 -30.07 23.12
CA GLU A 55 -0.70 -31.43 22.64
C GLU A 55 0.45 -32.42 22.99
N ARG A 56 1.67 -31.96 22.91
CA ARG A 56 2.82 -32.77 23.38
C ARG A 56 2.74 -33.06 24.87
N GLU A 57 2.49 -32.08 25.71
CA GLU A 57 2.34 -32.26 27.17
C GLU A 57 1.20 -33.23 27.49
N ARG A 58 0.05 -33.13 26.81
CA ARG A 58 -1.07 -34.07 26.99
C ARG A 58 -0.70 -35.51 26.60
N CYS A 59 -0.01 -35.66 25.46
CA CYS A 59 0.48 -36.97 25.03
C CYS A 59 1.48 -37.57 26.03
N ASP A 60 2.42 -36.78 26.54
CA ASP A 60 3.42 -37.22 27.52
C ASP A 60 2.77 -37.61 28.85
N GLN A 61 1.79 -36.86 29.32
CA GLN A 61 1.01 -37.22 30.52
C GLN A 61 0.21 -38.51 30.32
N SER A 62 -0.45 -38.67 29.15
CA SER A 62 -1.20 -39.90 28.85
C SER A 62 -0.26 -41.11 28.79
N ARG A 63 0.91 -40.95 28.20
CA ARG A 63 1.94 -42.01 28.13
C ARG A 63 2.48 -42.34 29.52
N ALA A 64 2.81 -41.36 30.35
CA ALA A 64 3.27 -41.53 31.71
C ALA A 64 2.25 -42.24 32.59
N ILE A 65 0.95 -42.00 32.38
CA ILE A 65 -0.13 -42.71 33.08
C ILE A 65 -0.20 -44.17 32.62
N ALA A 66 -0.12 -44.42 31.30
CA ALA A 66 -0.18 -45.79 30.74
C ALA A 66 1.00 -46.67 31.20
N GLU A 67 2.20 -46.12 31.31
CA GLU A 67 3.42 -46.81 31.70
C GLU A 67 3.41 -47.25 33.17
N ARG A 68 2.59 -46.63 34.01
CA ARG A 68 2.55 -46.92 35.47
C ARG A 68 1.85 -48.22 35.89
N LYS A 69 1.22 -48.93 34.94
CA LYS A 69 0.65 -50.29 35.18
C LYS A 69 -0.05 -50.46 36.53
N GLY A 70 -0.96 -49.52 36.90
CA GLY A 70 -1.74 -49.65 38.15
C GLY A 70 -1.08 -49.06 39.41
N ARG A 71 0.11 -48.44 39.33
CA ARG A 71 0.63 -47.63 40.45
C ARG A 71 -0.22 -46.40 40.71
N ARG A 72 -0.54 -46.14 42.00
CA ARG A 72 -1.27 -44.92 42.37
C ARG A 72 -0.45 -43.67 42.03
N VAL A 73 -1.06 -42.75 41.32
CA VAL A 73 -0.50 -41.41 41.07
C VAL A 73 -0.56 -40.62 42.37
N SER A 74 0.53 -39.99 42.78
CA SER A 74 0.54 -39.16 44.00
C SER A 74 -0.19 -37.85 43.76
N GLY A 75 -0.81 -37.28 44.80
CA GLY A 75 -1.49 -35.99 44.70
C GLY A 75 -0.57 -34.86 44.24
N SER A 76 0.71 -34.91 44.65
CA SER A 76 1.73 -33.92 44.24
C SER A 76 2.03 -33.97 42.72
N GLU A 77 2.06 -35.16 42.12
CA GLU A 77 2.26 -35.34 40.68
C GLU A 77 1.08 -34.82 39.88
N LEU A 78 -0.15 -35.02 40.35
CA LEU A 78 -1.36 -34.45 39.72
C LEU A 78 -1.36 -32.93 39.76
N VAL A 79 -1.02 -32.35 40.92
CA VAL A 79 -0.92 -30.87 41.05
C VAL A 79 0.14 -30.30 40.13
N THR A 80 1.31 -30.95 40.01
CA THR A 80 2.38 -30.51 39.10
C THR A 80 1.95 -30.62 37.64
N ALA A 81 1.27 -31.70 37.25
CA ALA A 81 0.75 -31.88 35.89
C ALA A 81 -0.32 -30.82 35.54
N ALA A 82 -1.25 -30.57 36.48
CA ALA A 82 -2.26 -29.51 36.31
C ALA A 82 -1.61 -28.13 36.16
N GLY A 83 -0.62 -27.80 37.00
CA GLY A 83 0.11 -26.54 36.92
C GLY A 83 0.84 -26.31 35.55
N ARG A 84 1.37 -27.41 34.95
CA ARG A 84 1.96 -27.32 33.60
C ARG A 84 0.92 -27.06 32.54
N ILE A 85 -0.24 -27.71 32.60
CA ILE A 85 -1.34 -27.47 31.67
C ILE A 85 -1.86 -26.02 31.80
N ASP A 86 -2.05 -25.52 33.00
CA ASP A 86 -2.47 -24.15 33.25
C ASP A 86 -1.45 -23.11 32.73
N TRP A 87 -0.15 -23.42 32.86
CA TRP A 87 0.90 -22.58 32.29
C TRP A 87 0.78 -22.50 30.76
N TRP A 88 0.56 -23.63 30.10
CA TRP A 88 0.37 -23.68 28.64
C TRP A 88 -0.89 -22.93 28.21
N HIS A 89 -2.02 -23.08 28.93
CA HIS A 89 -3.26 -22.36 28.63
C HIS A 89 -3.08 -20.83 28.70
N ARG A 90 -2.42 -20.35 29.74
CA ARG A 90 -2.07 -18.91 29.82
C ARG A 90 -1.22 -18.47 28.65
N ARG A 91 -0.25 -19.28 28.26
CA ARG A 91 0.61 -19.00 27.11
C ARG A 91 -0.17 -18.93 25.79
N VAL A 92 -1.14 -19.84 25.58
CA VAL A 92 -2.02 -19.79 24.40
C VAL A 92 -2.85 -18.52 24.41
N GLU A 93 -3.42 -18.16 25.54
CA GLU A 93 -4.22 -16.93 25.66
C GLU A 93 -3.39 -15.67 25.35
N GLU A 94 -2.18 -15.56 25.90
CA GLU A 94 -1.26 -14.48 25.60
C GLU A 94 -0.94 -14.40 24.10
N ARG A 95 -0.65 -15.54 23.47
CA ARG A 95 -0.34 -15.60 22.04
C ARG A 95 -1.54 -15.35 21.14
N SER A 96 -2.75 -15.76 21.57
CA SER A 96 -4.01 -15.39 20.90
C SER A 96 -4.22 -13.88 20.86
N LYS A 97 -4.03 -13.20 21.98
CA LYS A 97 -4.15 -11.72 22.04
C LYS A 97 -3.12 -11.03 21.12
N LEU A 98 -1.90 -11.55 21.05
CA LEU A 98 -0.89 -11.02 20.13
C LEU A 98 -1.25 -11.26 18.66
N LEU A 99 -1.82 -12.41 18.34
CA LEU A 99 -2.27 -12.72 16.99
C LEU A 99 -3.45 -11.84 16.58
N GLU A 100 -4.44 -11.65 17.47
CA GLU A 100 -5.56 -10.74 17.25
C GLU A 100 -5.11 -9.29 17.03
N ALA A 101 -4.13 -8.82 17.81
CA ALA A 101 -3.53 -7.50 17.62
C ALA A 101 -2.80 -7.38 16.28
N ALA A 102 -2.10 -8.43 15.85
CA ALA A 102 -1.42 -8.45 14.55
C ALA A 102 -2.42 -8.53 13.38
N ASP A 103 -3.54 -9.24 13.53
CA ASP A 103 -4.62 -9.29 12.52
C ASP A 103 -5.31 -7.92 12.39
N THR A 104 -5.56 -7.21 13.49
CA THR A 104 -6.11 -5.83 13.44
C THR A 104 -5.13 -4.86 12.78
N ALA A 105 -3.86 -4.89 13.14
CA ALA A 105 -2.82 -4.07 12.52
C ALA A 105 -2.68 -4.34 11.01
N LEU A 106 -2.80 -5.60 10.59
CA LEU A 106 -2.79 -5.98 9.18
C LEU A 106 -4.00 -5.40 8.44
N ALA A 107 -5.21 -5.49 9.01
CA ALA A 107 -6.43 -4.94 8.42
C ALA A 107 -6.33 -3.42 8.25
N GLU A 108 -5.79 -2.71 9.24
CA GLU A 108 -5.55 -1.26 9.17
C GLU A 108 -4.51 -0.91 8.09
N ALA A 109 -3.42 -1.65 8.01
CA ALA A 109 -2.39 -1.44 6.98
C ALA A 109 -2.91 -1.71 5.57
N GLN A 110 -3.79 -2.71 5.39
CA GLN A 110 -4.46 -2.98 4.12
C GLN A 110 -5.39 -1.83 3.72
N ALA A 111 -6.21 -1.34 4.65
CA ALA A 111 -7.10 -0.21 4.41
C ALA A 111 -6.33 1.07 4.05
N ALA A 112 -5.25 1.37 4.78
CA ALA A 112 -4.38 2.51 4.52
C ALA A 112 -3.69 2.42 3.16
N SER A 113 -3.18 1.25 2.76
CA SER A 113 -2.58 1.02 1.45
C SER A 113 -3.60 1.20 0.32
N ALA A 114 -4.82 0.67 0.49
CA ALA A 114 -5.90 0.83 -0.48
C ALA A 114 -6.32 2.31 -0.63
N ALA A 115 -6.42 3.04 0.47
CA ALA A 115 -6.74 4.48 0.45
C ALA A 115 -5.64 5.29 -0.26
N ALA A 116 -4.37 5.04 0.04
CA ALA A 116 -3.25 5.70 -0.63
C ALA A 116 -3.23 5.45 -2.15
N ARG A 117 -3.52 4.21 -2.58
CA ARG A 117 -3.64 3.87 -4.00
C ARG A 117 -4.77 4.63 -4.71
N ARG A 118 -5.93 4.79 -4.05
CA ARG A 118 -7.06 5.58 -4.59
C ARG A 118 -6.66 7.04 -4.79
N VAL A 119 -6.00 7.65 -3.80
CA VAL A 119 -5.51 9.03 -3.88
C VAL A 119 -4.50 9.19 -5.00
N TYR A 120 -3.57 8.23 -5.15
CA TYR A 120 -2.60 8.23 -6.24
C TYR A 120 -3.29 8.20 -7.60
N LEU A 121 -4.23 7.28 -7.82
CA LEU A 121 -4.93 7.13 -9.10
C LEU A 121 -5.74 8.39 -9.46
N ASP A 122 -6.45 8.99 -8.50
CA ASP A 122 -7.18 10.25 -8.70
C ASP A 122 -6.24 11.41 -9.06
N THR A 123 -5.12 11.53 -8.31
CA THR A 123 -4.11 12.57 -8.55
C THR A 123 -3.44 12.38 -9.92
N TYR A 124 -3.16 11.15 -10.31
CA TYR A 124 -2.59 10.81 -11.60
C TYR A 124 -3.55 11.11 -12.76
N ALA A 125 -4.83 10.75 -12.63
CA ALA A 125 -5.85 11.06 -13.62
C ALA A 125 -6.00 12.59 -13.84
N ARG A 126 -5.99 13.36 -12.75
CA ARG A 126 -6.00 14.83 -12.83
C ARG A 126 -4.75 15.38 -13.52
N HIS A 127 -3.58 14.82 -13.25
CA HIS A 127 -2.35 15.20 -13.93
C HIS A 127 -2.44 14.93 -15.43
N GLN A 128 -2.92 13.75 -15.84
CA GLN A 128 -3.10 13.42 -17.26
C GLN A 128 -4.08 14.36 -17.95
N ALA A 129 -5.19 14.71 -17.30
CA ALA A 129 -6.16 15.66 -17.86
C ALA A 129 -5.53 17.04 -18.10
N VAL A 130 -4.75 17.56 -17.13
CA VAL A 130 -4.05 18.84 -17.27
C VAL A 130 -2.98 18.76 -18.36
N GLN A 131 -2.25 17.64 -18.45
CA GLN A 131 -1.25 17.42 -19.50
C GLN A 131 -1.90 17.44 -20.89
N LYS A 132 -3.01 16.72 -21.08
CA LYS A 132 -3.76 16.71 -22.33
C LYS A 132 -4.19 18.11 -22.74
N LEU A 133 -4.77 18.87 -21.81
CA LEU A 133 -5.14 20.27 -22.07
C LEU A 133 -3.94 21.15 -22.44
N ALA A 134 -2.78 20.92 -21.82
CA ALA A 134 -1.55 21.63 -22.15
C ALA A 134 -1.09 21.33 -23.57
N ASP A 135 -1.12 20.06 -23.96
CA ASP A 135 -0.69 19.62 -25.29
C ASP A 135 -1.65 20.12 -26.37
N GLU A 136 -2.97 20.09 -26.13
CA GLU A 136 -3.98 20.67 -27.02
C GLU A 136 -3.75 22.18 -27.24
N ARG A 137 -3.46 22.92 -26.16
CA ARG A 137 -3.15 24.36 -26.26
C ARG A 137 -1.86 24.66 -27.03
N ARG A 138 -0.80 23.83 -26.78
CA ARG A 138 0.46 23.95 -27.53
C ARG A 138 0.20 23.70 -29.01
N CYS A 139 -0.51 22.64 -29.35
CA CYS A 139 -0.87 22.33 -30.73
C CYS A 139 -1.65 23.44 -31.40
N ALA A 140 -2.68 23.96 -30.72
CA ALA A 140 -3.47 25.10 -31.23
C ALA A 140 -2.61 26.37 -31.42
N SER A 141 -1.65 26.64 -30.53
CA SER A 141 -0.77 27.79 -30.64
C SER A 141 0.20 27.67 -31.83
N VAL A 142 0.72 26.49 -32.10
CA VAL A 142 1.58 26.20 -33.24
C VAL A 142 0.78 26.38 -34.55
N GLN A 143 -0.42 25.83 -34.61
CA GLN A 143 -1.30 26.00 -35.79
C GLN A 143 -1.67 27.47 -36.04
N ALA A 144 -1.97 28.23 -34.96
CA ALA A 144 -2.26 29.66 -35.09
C ALA A 144 -1.05 30.46 -35.62
N ARG A 145 0.16 30.12 -35.17
CA ARG A 145 1.38 30.76 -35.70
C ARG A 145 1.60 30.42 -37.18
N ALA A 146 1.49 29.14 -37.55
CA ALA A 146 1.63 28.71 -38.92
C ALA A 146 0.66 29.46 -39.87
N ARG A 147 -0.61 29.60 -39.45
CA ARG A 147 -1.61 30.37 -40.22
C ARG A 147 -1.28 31.88 -40.34
N LEU A 148 -0.66 32.47 -39.33
CA LEU A 148 -0.20 33.85 -39.38
C LEU A 148 1.00 34.03 -40.35
N GLU A 149 1.93 33.06 -40.34
CA GLU A 149 3.07 33.02 -41.23
C GLU A 149 2.63 32.85 -42.71
N GLU A 150 1.67 31.94 -42.96
CA GLU A 150 1.07 31.76 -44.29
C GLU A 150 0.42 33.06 -44.79
N ARG A 151 -0.41 33.73 -43.97
CA ARG A 151 -1.01 35.02 -44.34
C ARG A 151 0.02 36.11 -44.61
N ALA A 152 1.08 36.20 -43.78
CA ALA A 152 2.13 37.17 -43.99
C ALA A 152 2.90 36.92 -45.30
N THR A 153 3.11 35.65 -45.68
CA THR A 153 3.71 35.30 -46.98
C THR A 153 2.80 35.61 -48.15
N ASP A 154 1.48 35.35 -48.03
CA ASP A 154 0.49 35.68 -49.06
C ASP A 154 0.39 37.20 -49.28
N ASP A 155 0.39 37.99 -48.19
CA ASP A 155 0.36 39.46 -48.25
C ASP A 155 1.64 40.01 -48.91
N LEU A 156 2.81 39.41 -48.65
CA LEU A 156 4.08 39.77 -49.33
C LEU A 156 4.04 39.45 -50.80
N ILE A 157 3.49 38.32 -51.20
CA ILE A 157 3.35 37.93 -52.61
C ILE A 157 2.38 38.89 -53.32
N ALA A 158 1.23 39.20 -52.70
CA ALA A 158 0.25 40.11 -53.22
C ALA A 158 0.81 41.54 -53.40
N SER A 159 1.56 42.04 -52.41
CA SER A 159 2.21 43.35 -52.48
C SER A 159 3.24 43.48 -53.59
N ARG A 160 4.05 42.41 -53.82
CA ARG A 160 5.01 42.35 -54.93
C ARG A 160 4.30 42.33 -56.29
N ALA A 161 3.21 41.61 -56.41
CA ALA A 161 2.41 41.54 -57.63
C ALA A 161 1.72 42.91 -57.95
N ALA A 162 1.34 43.66 -56.94
CA ALA A 162 0.74 44.99 -57.10
C ALA A 162 1.74 46.11 -57.35
N GLY A 163 2.98 46.01 -56.86
CA GLY A 163 4.06 47.02 -57.09
C GLY A 163 4.88 46.84 -58.35
N GLY A 164 4.63 45.83 -59.16
CA GLY A 164 5.31 45.50 -60.39
C GLY A 164 4.62 46.00 -61.65
N ARG A 165 3.74 47.05 -61.56
CA ARG A 165 3.16 47.75 -62.68
C ARG A 165 3.70 49.16 -62.82
#